data_9c1355ed156aa94986bf9494232a789a
#
_entry.id   9c1355ed156aa94986bf9494232a789a
#
_cell.length_a   1.000
_cell.length_b   1.000
_cell.length_c   1.000
_cell.angle_alpha   90.00
_cell.angle_beta   90.00
_cell.angle_gamma   90.00
#
_symmetry.space_group_name_H-M   'P 1'
#
loop_
_entity.id
_entity.type
_entity.pdbx_description
1 polymer ?
#
loop_
_entity_poly.entity_id
_entity_poly.type
_entity_poly.pdbx_seq_one_letter_code
_entity_poly.pdbx_strand_id
1 'polypeptide(L)'
;MNPTIQQEREKQRSDTFQQTLLSARRTMLMSEILKLALDSFRASKTRFMLTALGMVIGTASVILVVTIGMTGKQYVLELIQKIGTNSVELEYAGGGTTPAERVRYNDYLTRDDEKLVDQQLPNVMYSSPVVAMHDSISFGNGLVKDTLVLGVDPDYQQIRNLIVTVGRFFDQTDDVAHFHCAVVTQPFARERYGSDDEAVGQTFEIEGIPFTIVGVFKEAVSDFGQSEIEDETILVPFSVARYFTGTERVNQLYFSMRNMAEVPDSAKEIVRIVKTHHRATSVYKAQTLGDLLTTAAEIADALTVVLVLVACVTLAVGGVGIMNIMLANVRARIREIGIRKAMGATYREIKLQFLTEAIIISLTGGIAGTMLGLMLPLSIHVFTDYKLPFSWWSVTIALTAATLVGVIFGTVPATRAAQMDPVEALKYE
;
A
#
# COMPACT_ATOMS: atom_id res chain seq x y z
N MET A 1 -63.34 62.31 -19.86
CA MET A 1 -62.38 61.46 -19.17
C MET A 1 -61.61 60.75 -20.24
N ASN A 2 -60.30 61.03 -20.29
CA ASN A 2 -59.47 60.79 -21.51
C ASN A 2 -59.13 59.26 -21.64
N PRO A 3 -59.49 58.56 -22.73
CA PRO A 3 -59.35 57.11 -22.88
C PRO A 3 -57.88 56.63 -22.87
N THR A 4 -56.96 57.53 -23.14
CA THR A 4 -55.50 57.25 -23.14
C THR A 4 -54.95 57.00 -21.74
N ILE A 5 -55.51 57.65 -20.70
CA ILE A 5 -55.07 57.50 -19.30
C ILE A 5 -55.55 56.16 -18.71
N GLN A 6 -56.67 55.62 -19.19
CA GLN A 6 -57.14 54.30 -18.76
C GLN A 6 -56.31 53.17 -19.34
N GLN A 7 -55.91 53.26 -20.59
CA GLN A 7 -55.03 52.26 -21.27
C GLN A 7 -53.62 52.22 -20.66
N GLU A 8 -53.05 53.37 -20.29
CA GLU A 8 -51.75 53.40 -19.60
C GLU A 8 -51.80 52.78 -18.18
N ARG A 9 -52.87 53.01 -17.45
CA ARG A 9 -53.08 52.40 -16.11
C ARG A 9 -53.32 50.89 -16.16
N GLU A 10 -53.99 50.38 -17.17
CA GLU A 10 -54.16 48.93 -17.41
C GLU A 10 -52.85 48.28 -17.81
N LYS A 11 -52.07 48.91 -18.67
CA LYS A 11 -50.75 48.42 -19.09
C LYS A 11 -49.76 48.41 -17.92
N GLN A 12 -49.73 49.46 -17.10
CA GLN A 12 -48.91 49.53 -15.91
C GLN A 12 -49.34 48.48 -14.84
N ARG A 13 -50.61 48.17 -14.67
CA ARG A 13 -51.09 47.10 -13.82
C ARG A 13 -50.72 45.72 -14.34
N SER A 14 -50.79 45.49 -15.63
CA SER A 14 -50.36 44.24 -16.30
C SER A 14 -48.87 44.04 -16.15
N ASP A 15 -48.05 45.06 -16.39
CA ASP A 15 -46.60 44.98 -16.25
C ASP A 15 -46.14 44.77 -14.80
N THR A 16 -46.81 45.44 -13.84
CA THR A 16 -46.56 45.25 -12.40
C THR A 16 -46.98 43.84 -11.96
N PHE A 17 -48.10 43.34 -12.46
CA PHE A 17 -48.55 41.97 -12.18
C PHE A 17 -47.64 40.91 -12.78
N GLN A 18 -47.16 41.11 -14.03
CA GLN A 18 -46.15 40.24 -14.65
C GLN A 18 -44.80 40.29 -13.90
N GLN A 19 -44.34 41.46 -13.50
CA GLN A 19 -43.14 41.59 -12.66
C GLN A 19 -43.28 40.92 -11.31
N THR A 20 -44.47 40.98 -10.68
CA THR A 20 -44.76 40.30 -9.43
C THR A 20 -44.83 38.78 -9.62
N LEU A 21 -45.39 38.29 -10.73
CA LEU A 21 -45.38 36.88 -11.10
C LEU A 21 -43.95 36.34 -11.41
N LEU A 22 -43.13 37.16 -12.07
CA LEU A 22 -41.73 36.84 -12.34
C LEU A 22 -40.87 36.87 -11.08
N SER A 23 -41.18 37.75 -10.14
CA SER A 23 -40.50 37.78 -8.82
C SER A 23 -40.96 36.64 -7.89
N ALA A 24 -42.22 36.21 -7.97
CA ALA A 24 -42.75 35.03 -7.29
C ALA A 24 -42.20 33.72 -7.90
N ARG A 25 -41.69 33.74 -9.13
CA ARG A 25 -40.98 32.64 -9.82
C ARG A 25 -39.49 32.55 -9.44
N ARG A 26 -39.00 33.37 -8.50
CA ARG A 26 -37.63 33.25 -8.03
C ARG A 26 -37.49 31.90 -7.36
N THR A 27 -36.79 31.01 -8.07
CA THR A 27 -36.18 29.81 -7.51
C THR A 27 -35.60 30.12 -6.14
N MET A 28 -35.94 29.31 -5.12
CA MET A 28 -35.42 29.48 -3.76
C MET A 28 -33.91 29.71 -3.82
N LEU A 29 -33.47 30.80 -3.20
CA LEU A 29 -32.06 31.12 -3.11
C LEU A 29 -31.33 29.96 -2.42
N MET A 30 -30.15 29.57 -2.91
CA MET A 30 -29.32 28.50 -2.35
C MET A 30 -29.10 28.69 -0.82
N SER A 31 -29.09 29.94 -0.35
CA SER A 31 -29.00 30.28 1.07
C SER A 31 -30.23 29.89 1.88
N GLU A 32 -31.45 29.91 1.29
CA GLU A 32 -32.67 29.47 1.94
C GLU A 32 -32.76 27.96 2.05
N ILE A 33 -32.30 27.24 1.00
CA ILE A 33 -32.18 25.78 1.00
C ILE A 33 -31.18 25.33 2.09
N LEU A 34 -30.09 26.07 2.24
CA LEU A 34 -29.06 25.77 3.25
C LEU A 34 -29.61 26.00 4.67
N LYS A 35 -30.39 27.09 4.92
CA LYS A 35 -31.05 27.34 6.20
C LYS A 35 -32.09 26.28 6.53
N LEU A 36 -32.93 25.89 5.56
CA LEU A 36 -33.92 24.83 5.74
C LEU A 36 -33.28 23.47 6.03
N ALA A 37 -32.14 23.16 5.39
CA ALA A 37 -31.36 21.96 5.70
C ALA A 37 -30.83 22.01 7.15
N LEU A 38 -30.25 23.14 7.59
CA LEU A 38 -29.76 23.33 8.94
C LEU A 38 -30.87 23.25 10.02
N ASP A 39 -32.07 23.78 9.74
CA ASP A 39 -33.19 23.68 10.67
C ASP A 39 -33.76 22.25 10.76
N SER A 40 -33.70 21.48 9.67
CA SER A 40 -34.01 20.04 9.68
C SER A 40 -33.09 19.24 10.59
N PHE A 41 -31.80 19.63 10.69
CA PHE A 41 -30.82 19.00 11.59
C PHE A 41 -31.21 19.17 13.08
N ARG A 42 -31.82 20.30 13.44
CA ARG A 42 -32.22 20.59 14.83
C ARG A 42 -33.43 19.79 15.28
N ALA A 43 -34.29 19.38 14.37
CA ALA A 43 -35.55 18.70 14.69
C ALA A 43 -35.37 17.19 15.03
N SER A 44 -34.30 16.50 14.55
CA SER A 44 -34.08 15.05 14.79
C SER A 44 -32.60 14.68 14.95
N LYS A 45 -31.97 15.22 16.00
CA LYS A 45 -30.50 15.11 16.25
C LYS A 45 -29.96 13.68 16.27
N THR A 46 -30.62 12.74 16.93
CA THR A 46 -30.17 11.36 17.09
C THR A 46 -30.16 10.59 15.77
N ARG A 47 -31.21 10.73 14.96
CA ARG A 47 -31.33 10.04 13.66
C ARG A 47 -30.33 10.60 12.67
N PHE A 48 -30.12 11.92 12.69
CA PHE A 48 -29.11 12.59 11.88
C PHE A 48 -27.68 12.14 12.25
N MET A 49 -27.35 12.12 13.55
CA MET A 49 -26.02 11.64 13.99
C MET A 49 -25.70 10.23 13.52
N LEU A 50 -26.67 9.30 13.60
CA LEU A 50 -26.44 7.91 13.15
C LEU A 50 -26.14 7.82 11.65
N THR A 51 -26.82 8.63 10.84
CA THR A 51 -26.66 8.60 9.39
C THR A 51 -25.42 9.36 8.94
N ALA A 52 -25.17 10.52 9.56
CA ALA A 52 -23.94 11.27 9.34
C ALA A 52 -22.73 10.41 9.71
N LEU A 53 -22.80 9.62 10.78
CA LEU A 53 -21.76 8.70 11.19
C LEU A 53 -21.44 7.66 10.10
N GLY A 54 -22.45 7.08 9.46
CA GLY A 54 -22.26 6.15 8.34
C GLY A 54 -21.52 6.79 7.16
N MET A 55 -21.88 8.04 6.80
CA MET A 55 -21.18 8.80 5.74
C MET A 55 -19.77 9.19 6.16
N VAL A 56 -19.58 9.62 7.40
CA VAL A 56 -18.26 9.98 7.95
C VAL A 56 -17.33 8.78 7.94
N ILE A 57 -17.78 7.62 8.42
CA ILE A 57 -16.98 6.39 8.41
C ILE A 57 -16.71 5.95 6.97
N GLY A 58 -17.72 5.98 6.09
CA GLY A 58 -17.57 5.58 4.69
C GLY A 58 -16.56 6.43 3.94
N THR A 59 -16.63 7.75 4.07
CA THR A 59 -15.67 8.66 3.40
C THR A 59 -14.29 8.62 4.03
N ALA A 60 -14.18 8.47 5.35
CA ALA A 60 -12.91 8.25 6.03
C ALA A 60 -12.23 6.95 5.55
N SER A 61 -13.02 5.87 5.41
CA SER A 61 -12.51 4.59 4.86
C SER A 61 -11.99 4.74 3.45
N VAL A 62 -12.69 5.46 2.56
CA VAL A 62 -12.22 5.73 1.18
C VAL A 62 -10.87 6.44 1.19
N ILE A 63 -10.70 7.46 2.03
CA ILE A 63 -9.43 8.19 2.13
C ILE A 63 -8.31 7.29 2.61
N LEU A 64 -8.56 6.51 3.67
CA LEU A 64 -7.57 5.59 4.21
C LEU A 64 -7.14 4.55 3.17
N VAL A 65 -8.10 3.95 2.47
CA VAL A 65 -7.82 2.95 1.42
C VAL A 65 -6.98 3.53 0.30
N VAL A 66 -7.37 4.71 -0.22
CA VAL A 66 -6.61 5.37 -1.31
C VAL A 66 -5.22 5.78 -0.82
N THR A 67 -5.12 6.31 0.40
CA THR A 67 -3.83 6.70 0.99
C THR A 67 -2.92 5.49 1.19
N ILE A 68 -3.42 4.41 1.77
CA ILE A 68 -2.64 3.16 1.99
C ILE A 68 -2.21 2.56 0.67
N GLY A 69 -3.10 2.47 -0.34
CA GLY A 69 -2.77 1.91 -1.65
C GLY A 69 -1.67 2.70 -2.37
N MET A 70 -1.75 4.02 -2.35
CA MET A 70 -0.73 4.89 -2.96
C MET A 70 0.60 4.85 -2.19
N THR A 71 0.53 4.83 -0.84
CA THR A 71 1.72 4.79 0.03
C THR A 71 2.45 3.47 -0.10
N GLY A 72 1.72 2.34 -0.12
CA GLY A 72 2.31 1.02 -0.28
C GLY A 72 3.15 0.93 -1.54
N LYS A 73 2.64 1.43 -2.66
CA LYS A 73 3.36 1.44 -3.94
C LYS A 73 4.62 2.32 -3.90
N GLN A 74 4.55 3.51 -3.30
CA GLN A 74 5.72 4.38 -3.17
C GLN A 74 6.77 3.80 -2.22
N TYR A 75 6.35 3.23 -1.10
CA TYR A 75 7.24 2.57 -0.15
C TYR A 75 8.00 1.41 -0.81
N VAL A 76 7.31 0.57 -1.57
CA VAL A 76 7.94 -0.51 -2.35
C VAL A 76 8.96 0.06 -3.34
N LEU A 77 8.64 1.12 -4.08
CA LEU A 77 9.57 1.76 -5.03
C LEU A 77 10.80 2.38 -4.33
N GLU A 78 10.64 2.97 -3.16
CA GLU A 78 11.77 3.53 -2.39
C GLU A 78 12.68 2.42 -1.85
N LEU A 79 12.11 1.29 -1.41
CA LEU A 79 12.86 0.12 -0.98
C LEU A 79 13.68 -0.46 -2.13
N ILE A 80 13.08 -0.56 -3.33
CA ILE A 80 13.75 -0.99 -4.55
C ILE A 80 15.04 -0.18 -4.79
N GLN A 81 14.96 1.13 -4.68
CA GLN A 81 16.11 2.01 -4.92
C GLN A 81 17.22 1.86 -3.89
N LYS A 82 16.88 1.44 -2.67
CA LYS A 82 17.86 1.28 -1.57
C LYS A 82 18.56 -0.08 -1.57
N ILE A 83 17.90 -1.14 -2.01
CA ILE A 83 18.44 -2.51 -1.93
C ILE A 83 19.42 -2.82 -3.08
N GLY A 84 19.37 -2.07 -4.17
CA GLY A 84 20.14 -2.40 -5.38
C GLY A 84 19.46 -3.49 -6.20
N THR A 85 18.66 -3.08 -7.17
CA THR A 85 17.73 -3.95 -7.93
C THR A 85 18.36 -4.70 -9.09
N ASN A 86 19.67 -4.69 -9.18
CA ASN A 86 20.42 -5.29 -10.28
C ASN A 86 20.92 -6.72 -9.99
N SER A 87 20.48 -7.33 -8.88
CA SER A 87 20.90 -8.68 -8.49
C SER A 87 19.93 -9.76 -8.99
N VAL A 88 20.52 -10.90 -9.36
CA VAL A 88 19.85 -12.16 -9.68
C VAL A 88 20.36 -13.21 -8.72
N GLU A 89 19.45 -13.85 -8.00
CA GLU A 89 19.71 -15.01 -7.18
C GLU A 89 19.35 -16.27 -7.96
N LEU A 90 20.26 -17.24 -8.04
CA LEU A 90 20.02 -18.52 -8.66
C LEU A 90 20.05 -19.62 -7.60
N GLU A 91 18.99 -20.40 -7.53
CA GLU A 91 18.87 -21.55 -6.64
C GLU A 91 18.56 -22.84 -7.41
N TYR A 92 18.92 -23.97 -6.81
CA TYR A 92 18.48 -25.27 -7.27
C TYR A 92 17.10 -25.60 -6.70
N ALA A 93 16.08 -25.63 -7.55
CA ALA A 93 14.69 -25.88 -7.15
C ALA A 93 14.31 -27.38 -7.18
N GLY A 94 15.26 -28.27 -7.38
CA GLY A 94 15.06 -29.71 -7.41
C GLY A 94 15.06 -30.31 -8.83
N GLY A 95 15.01 -31.64 -8.91
CA GLY A 95 14.93 -32.41 -10.17
C GLY A 95 14.03 -33.62 -9.98
N GLY A 96 13.26 -33.95 -11.03
CA GLY A 96 12.35 -35.08 -11.04
C GLY A 96 10.88 -34.72 -10.86
N THR A 97 9.99 -35.59 -11.36
CA THR A 97 8.56 -35.41 -11.36
C THR A 97 7.90 -35.84 -10.04
N THR A 98 8.61 -36.63 -9.23
CA THR A 98 8.12 -37.12 -7.94
C THR A 98 8.97 -36.63 -6.76
N PRO A 99 8.40 -36.51 -5.53
CA PRO A 99 9.17 -36.13 -4.34
C PRO A 99 10.37 -37.06 -4.05
N ALA A 100 10.26 -38.34 -4.36
CA ALA A 100 11.35 -39.31 -4.18
C ALA A 100 12.49 -39.11 -5.18
N GLU A 101 12.20 -38.66 -6.40
CA GLU A 101 13.21 -38.32 -7.40
C GLU A 101 13.93 -37.02 -7.06
N ARG A 102 13.26 -36.05 -6.47
CA ARG A 102 13.87 -34.79 -6.01
C ARG A 102 14.97 -35.01 -4.98
N VAL A 103 14.79 -35.97 -4.09
CA VAL A 103 15.79 -36.33 -3.06
C VAL A 103 16.93 -37.17 -3.62
N ARG A 104 16.70 -37.94 -4.70
CA ARG A 104 17.64 -38.89 -5.24
C ARG A 104 18.63 -38.32 -6.27
N TYR A 105 18.27 -37.19 -6.87
CA TYR A 105 19.08 -36.54 -7.92
C TYR A 105 19.59 -35.19 -7.42
N ASN A 106 20.70 -35.23 -6.67
CA ASN A 106 21.39 -34.04 -6.15
C ASN A 106 22.28 -33.45 -7.25
N ASP A 107 21.73 -32.56 -8.05
CA ASP A 107 22.43 -31.84 -9.11
C ASP A 107 22.60 -30.37 -8.69
N TYR A 108 23.35 -30.19 -7.60
CA TYR A 108 23.51 -28.90 -6.95
C TYR A 108 24.34 -27.93 -7.78
N LEU A 109 24.15 -26.63 -7.51
CA LEU A 109 25.01 -25.57 -8.02
C LEU A 109 26.44 -25.73 -7.50
N THR A 110 27.39 -25.33 -8.31
CA THR A 110 28.82 -25.37 -8.03
C THR A 110 29.48 -24.03 -8.35
N ARG A 111 30.71 -23.81 -7.88
CA ARG A 111 31.50 -22.64 -8.27
C ARG A 111 31.87 -22.62 -9.77
N ASP A 112 31.87 -23.75 -10.43
CA ASP A 112 32.12 -23.79 -11.86
C ASP A 112 30.95 -23.26 -12.69
N ASP A 113 29.71 -23.36 -12.16
CA ASP A 113 28.54 -22.74 -12.78
C ASP A 113 28.62 -21.21 -12.71
N GLU A 114 29.10 -20.64 -11.59
CA GLU A 114 29.37 -19.21 -11.44
C GLU A 114 30.37 -18.75 -12.52
N LYS A 115 31.54 -19.39 -12.61
CA LYS A 115 32.57 -19.05 -13.60
C LYS A 115 32.07 -19.17 -15.04
N LEU A 116 31.21 -20.15 -15.31
CA LEU A 116 30.62 -20.34 -16.62
C LEU A 116 29.70 -19.18 -17.01
N VAL A 117 28.90 -18.70 -16.07
CA VAL A 117 28.02 -17.54 -16.26
C VAL A 117 28.86 -16.28 -16.48
N ASP A 118 29.90 -16.03 -15.67
CA ASP A 118 30.79 -14.88 -15.80
C ASP A 118 31.51 -14.83 -17.14
N GLN A 119 31.88 -16.00 -17.68
CA GLN A 119 32.53 -16.10 -18.99
C GLN A 119 31.57 -15.85 -20.16
N GLN A 120 30.29 -16.23 -20.03
CA GLN A 120 29.31 -16.13 -21.11
C GLN A 120 28.48 -14.86 -21.08
N LEU A 121 28.35 -14.21 -19.91
CA LEU A 121 27.57 -13.00 -19.72
C LEU A 121 28.45 -11.80 -19.33
N PRO A 122 28.91 -11.01 -20.31
CA PRO A 122 29.83 -9.88 -20.04
C PRO A 122 29.14 -8.68 -19.30
N ASN A 123 27.84 -8.71 -19.14
CA ASN A 123 27.07 -7.73 -18.38
C ASN A 123 27.00 -8.03 -16.87
N VAL A 124 27.48 -9.19 -16.42
CA VAL A 124 27.74 -9.46 -15.00
C VAL A 124 28.84 -8.55 -14.51
N MET A 125 28.62 -7.88 -13.39
CA MET A 125 29.58 -6.98 -12.77
C MET A 125 30.25 -7.61 -11.55
N TYR A 126 29.47 -8.32 -10.75
CA TYR A 126 29.91 -9.05 -9.56
C TYR A 126 29.18 -10.38 -9.50
N SER A 127 29.84 -11.40 -9.00
CA SER A 127 29.26 -12.70 -8.70
C SER A 127 29.75 -13.21 -7.35
N SER A 128 28.93 -14.01 -6.67
CA SER A 128 29.32 -14.65 -5.42
C SER A 128 28.54 -15.96 -5.23
N PRO A 129 29.24 -17.06 -4.95
CA PRO A 129 28.62 -18.25 -4.43
C PRO A 129 28.26 -18.04 -2.96
N VAL A 130 27.18 -18.68 -2.50
CA VAL A 130 26.78 -18.69 -1.10
C VAL A 130 26.65 -20.12 -0.61
N VAL A 131 27.38 -20.44 0.45
CA VAL A 131 27.26 -21.68 1.21
C VAL A 131 26.72 -21.35 2.58
N ALA A 132 25.56 -21.90 2.91
CA ALA A 132 24.94 -21.71 4.22
C ALA A 132 25.19 -22.92 5.11
N MET A 133 25.58 -22.66 6.34
CA MET A 133 25.71 -23.65 7.40
C MET A 133 25.24 -23.04 8.73
N HIS A 134 24.85 -23.90 9.66
CA HIS A 134 24.48 -23.48 11.00
C HIS A 134 25.50 -24.06 11.99
N ASP A 135 25.89 -23.26 12.95
CA ASP A 135 26.75 -23.69 14.05
C ASP A 135 26.29 -23.12 15.39
N SER A 136 26.51 -23.87 16.45
CA SER A 136 26.14 -23.50 17.84
C SER A 136 27.20 -22.60 18.43
N ILE A 137 27.05 -21.30 18.28
CA ILE A 137 27.99 -20.29 18.76
C ILE A 137 27.74 -19.93 20.22
N SER A 138 28.79 -19.92 21.03
CA SER A 138 28.70 -19.48 22.42
C SER A 138 28.73 -17.96 22.54
N PHE A 139 27.68 -17.38 23.14
CA PHE A 139 27.54 -15.94 23.39
C PHE A 139 28.07 -15.51 24.77
N GLY A 140 28.69 -16.41 25.53
CA GLY A 140 29.11 -16.17 26.93
C GLY A 140 27.99 -16.47 27.94
N ASN A 141 28.32 -16.46 29.22
CA ASN A 141 27.36 -16.75 30.30
C ASN A 141 26.55 -18.06 30.16
N GLY A 142 27.07 -19.03 29.41
CA GLY A 142 26.37 -20.27 29.11
C GLY A 142 25.29 -20.20 28.06
N LEU A 143 25.10 -19.05 27.41
CA LEU A 143 24.18 -18.89 26.28
C LEU A 143 24.84 -19.43 25.00
N VAL A 144 24.19 -20.40 24.37
CA VAL A 144 24.59 -20.96 23.08
C VAL A 144 23.42 -20.77 22.13
N LYS A 145 23.68 -20.21 20.97
CA LYS A 145 22.66 -19.99 19.92
C LYS A 145 23.08 -20.71 18.64
N ASP A 146 22.08 -21.23 17.96
CA ASP A 146 22.21 -21.71 16.58
C ASP A 146 22.32 -20.48 15.67
N THR A 147 23.50 -20.29 15.09
CA THR A 147 23.86 -19.08 14.34
C THR A 147 24.13 -19.44 12.89
N LEU A 148 23.55 -18.67 11.98
CA LEU A 148 23.76 -18.83 10.54
C LEU A 148 25.15 -18.33 10.15
N VAL A 149 25.92 -19.19 9.51
CA VAL A 149 27.24 -18.88 8.95
C VAL A 149 27.15 -18.99 7.43
N LEU A 150 27.42 -17.89 6.73
CA LEU A 150 27.44 -17.84 5.26
C LEU A 150 28.87 -17.73 4.76
N GLY A 151 29.30 -18.68 3.92
CA GLY A 151 30.52 -18.60 3.16
C GLY A 151 30.26 -17.89 1.85
N VAL A 152 30.91 -16.73 1.64
CA VAL A 152 30.66 -15.84 0.50
C VAL A 152 31.99 -15.29 -0.07
N ASP A 153 31.98 -14.87 -1.34
CA ASP A 153 33.10 -14.14 -1.92
C ASP A 153 33.11 -12.66 -1.51
N PRO A 154 34.23 -11.95 -1.64
CA PRO A 154 34.32 -10.51 -1.29
C PRO A 154 33.32 -9.63 -2.04
N ASP A 155 32.94 -10.00 -3.24
CA ASP A 155 31.98 -9.27 -4.09
C ASP A 155 30.55 -9.29 -3.55
N TYR A 156 30.26 -10.21 -2.63
CA TYR A 156 28.96 -10.30 -1.96
C TYR A 156 28.57 -9.02 -1.23
N GLN A 157 29.57 -8.28 -0.69
CA GLN A 157 29.36 -6.98 -0.09
C GLN A 157 28.67 -5.99 -1.04
N GLN A 158 29.14 -5.94 -2.28
CA GLN A 158 28.61 -5.04 -3.32
C GLN A 158 27.26 -5.54 -3.85
N ILE A 159 27.12 -6.85 -4.05
CA ILE A 159 25.89 -7.46 -4.53
C ILE A 159 24.72 -7.18 -3.58
N ARG A 160 24.96 -7.34 -2.26
CA ARG A 160 23.95 -7.17 -1.21
C ARG A 160 23.92 -5.75 -0.61
N ASN A 161 24.76 -4.84 -1.12
CA ASN A 161 24.91 -3.47 -0.61
C ASN A 161 25.08 -3.41 0.92
N LEU A 162 25.98 -4.26 1.45
CA LEU A 162 26.25 -4.35 2.87
C LEU A 162 27.08 -3.14 3.34
N ILE A 163 26.58 -2.48 4.39
CA ILE A 163 27.25 -1.32 4.98
C ILE A 163 28.11 -1.78 6.15
N VAL A 164 29.43 -1.73 5.99
CA VAL A 164 30.36 -1.98 7.10
C VAL A 164 30.32 -0.78 8.02
N THR A 165 29.98 -1.00 9.30
CA THR A 165 29.86 0.06 10.30
C THR A 165 31.16 0.28 11.06
N VAL A 166 31.90 -0.79 11.36
CA VAL A 166 33.20 -0.75 12.04
C VAL A 166 34.10 -1.83 11.41
N GLY A 167 35.40 -1.52 11.28
CA GLY A 167 36.37 -2.44 10.68
C GLY A 167 36.35 -2.45 9.16
N ARG A 168 36.56 -3.61 8.55
CA ARG A 168 36.55 -3.80 7.10
C ARG A 168 35.83 -5.08 6.72
N PHE A 169 35.42 -5.20 5.46
CA PHE A 169 35.04 -6.48 4.88
C PHE A 169 36.30 -7.28 4.52
N PHE A 170 36.22 -8.60 4.41
CA PHE A 170 37.33 -9.39 3.89
C PHE A 170 37.49 -9.17 2.37
N ASP A 171 38.72 -9.28 1.92
CA ASP A 171 39.08 -9.05 0.52
C ASP A 171 39.54 -10.34 -0.18
N GLN A 172 39.87 -10.22 -1.47
CA GLN A 172 40.35 -11.35 -2.27
C GLN A 172 41.66 -11.97 -1.70
N THR A 173 42.46 -11.18 -0.99
CA THR A 173 43.70 -11.68 -0.37
C THR A 173 43.37 -12.59 0.81
N ASP A 174 42.37 -12.21 1.62
CA ASP A 174 41.89 -13.02 2.73
C ASP A 174 41.31 -14.37 2.24
N ASP A 175 40.52 -14.36 1.14
CA ASP A 175 39.91 -15.55 0.58
C ASP A 175 40.97 -16.49 -0.02
N VAL A 176 41.91 -15.98 -0.83
CA VAL A 176 43.00 -16.78 -1.40
C VAL A 176 43.94 -17.33 -0.34
N ALA A 177 44.20 -16.57 0.74
CA ALA A 177 45.05 -17.02 1.83
C ALA A 177 44.33 -17.97 2.80
N HIS A 178 43.06 -18.26 2.58
CA HIS A 178 42.21 -19.02 3.48
C HIS A 178 42.25 -18.49 4.95
N PHE A 179 42.22 -17.15 5.07
CA PHE A 179 42.35 -16.51 6.37
C PHE A 179 41.07 -16.70 7.18
N HIS A 180 41.18 -17.18 8.42
CA HIS A 180 40.04 -17.40 9.32
C HIS A 180 39.55 -16.07 9.90
N CYS A 181 38.97 -15.23 9.03
CA CYS A 181 38.34 -13.97 9.39
C CYS A 181 36.83 -14.05 9.20
N ALA A 182 36.12 -13.24 9.97
CA ALA A 182 34.67 -13.15 9.91
C ALA A 182 34.20 -11.70 9.95
N VAL A 183 33.10 -11.43 9.27
CA VAL A 183 32.36 -10.18 9.37
C VAL A 183 30.98 -10.51 9.93
N VAL A 184 30.55 -9.83 10.99
CA VAL A 184 29.36 -10.20 11.75
C VAL A 184 28.30 -9.08 11.67
N THR A 185 27.04 -9.46 11.85
CA THR A 185 25.94 -8.49 11.93
C THR A 185 26.03 -7.62 13.19
N GLN A 186 25.45 -6.41 13.15
CA GLN A 186 25.35 -5.54 14.33
C GLN A 186 24.64 -6.19 15.51
N PRO A 187 23.51 -6.90 15.36
CA PRO A 187 22.87 -7.62 16.47
C PRO A 187 23.80 -8.63 17.11
N PHE A 188 24.51 -9.45 16.33
CA PHE A 188 25.49 -10.39 16.84
C PHE A 188 26.59 -9.69 17.66
N ALA A 189 27.18 -8.60 17.12
CA ALA A 189 28.26 -7.87 17.78
C ALA A 189 27.80 -7.31 19.13
N ARG A 190 26.65 -6.66 19.16
CA ARG A 190 26.10 -6.03 20.38
C ARG A 190 25.69 -7.02 21.43
N GLU A 191 25.07 -8.11 21.04
CA GLU A 191 24.62 -9.12 22.00
C GLU A 191 25.77 -9.86 22.65
N ARG A 192 26.82 -10.18 21.88
CA ARG A 192 27.96 -10.93 22.40
C ARG A 192 29.01 -10.07 23.05
N TYR A 193 29.29 -8.88 22.54
CA TYR A 193 30.41 -8.04 22.94
C TYR A 193 30.00 -6.68 23.52
N GLY A 194 28.71 -6.33 23.44
CA GLY A 194 28.16 -5.09 24.01
C GLY A 194 28.15 -3.92 23.03
N SER A 195 29.12 -3.84 22.10
CA SER A 195 29.17 -2.80 21.06
C SER A 195 29.83 -3.28 19.77
N ASP A 196 29.60 -2.55 18.69
CA ASP A 196 30.17 -2.84 17.37
C ASP A 196 31.71 -2.70 17.39
N ASP A 197 32.24 -1.69 18.11
CA ASP A 197 33.68 -1.41 18.23
C ASP A 197 34.43 -2.48 19.04
N GLU A 198 33.84 -2.97 20.12
CA GLU A 198 34.44 -3.99 20.96
C GLU A 198 34.48 -5.36 20.29
N ALA A 199 33.64 -5.62 19.33
CA ALA A 199 33.58 -6.87 18.57
C ALA A 199 34.77 -7.05 17.63
N VAL A 200 35.25 -5.97 17.02
CA VAL A 200 36.34 -6.04 16.01
C VAL A 200 37.66 -6.42 16.69
N GLY A 201 38.35 -7.41 16.14
CA GLY A 201 39.59 -7.99 16.70
C GLY A 201 39.37 -9.11 17.71
N GLN A 202 38.12 -9.35 18.13
CA GLN A 202 37.80 -10.49 19.02
C GLN A 202 37.81 -11.81 18.23
N THR A 203 37.97 -12.90 18.95
CA THR A 203 37.98 -14.26 18.38
C THR A 203 36.82 -15.07 18.94
N PHE A 204 36.27 -15.94 18.09
CA PHE A 204 35.29 -16.94 18.47
C PHE A 204 35.49 -18.20 17.62
N GLU A 205 34.88 -19.30 18.00
CA GLU A 205 35.04 -20.58 17.34
C GLU A 205 33.82 -20.91 16.46
N ILE A 206 34.09 -21.38 15.24
CA ILE A 206 33.12 -22.03 14.32
C ILE A 206 33.62 -23.46 14.11
N GLU A 207 32.81 -24.46 14.42
CA GLU A 207 33.20 -25.87 14.34
C GLU A 207 34.54 -26.19 15.06
N GLY A 208 34.82 -25.48 16.16
CA GLY A 208 36.07 -25.63 16.93
C GLY A 208 37.32 -24.96 16.34
N ILE A 209 37.15 -24.18 15.25
CA ILE A 209 38.24 -23.41 14.61
C ILE A 209 38.09 -21.93 14.97
N PRO A 210 39.17 -21.27 15.45
CA PRO A 210 39.11 -19.86 15.84
C PRO A 210 39.04 -18.94 14.64
N PHE A 211 38.08 -17.99 14.65
CA PHE A 211 37.91 -16.92 13.68
C PHE A 211 38.08 -15.56 14.33
N THR A 212 38.69 -14.63 13.62
CA THR A 212 38.86 -13.24 14.10
C THR A 212 37.82 -12.33 13.39
N ILE A 213 37.08 -11.54 14.17
CA ILE A 213 36.15 -10.57 13.64
C ILE A 213 36.96 -9.40 13.06
N VAL A 214 36.86 -9.18 11.74
CA VAL A 214 37.54 -8.09 11.03
C VAL A 214 36.62 -6.89 10.76
N GLY A 215 35.31 -7.09 10.89
CA GLY A 215 34.33 -6.02 10.71
C GLY A 215 32.93 -6.37 11.21
N VAL A 216 32.15 -5.32 11.36
CA VAL A 216 30.72 -5.40 11.71
C VAL A 216 29.94 -4.75 10.58
N PHE A 217 28.86 -5.37 10.14
CA PHE A 217 28.04 -4.87 9.06
C PHE A 217 26.55 -4.81 9.41
N LYS A 218 25.83 -4.06 8.61
CA LYS A 218 24.37 -4.09 8.54
C LYS A 218 23.91 -4.11 7.09
N GLU A 219 22.75 -4.66 6.85
CA GLU A 219 22.09 -4.52 5.56
C GLU A 219 21.60 -3.07 5.38
N ALA A 220 21.60 -2.60 4.14
CA ALA A 220 21.03 -1.28 3.80
C ALA A 220 19.52 -1.23 4.09
N VAL A 221 18.85 -2.39 4.01
CA VAL A 221 17.44 -2.58 4.33
C VAL A 221 17.26 -3.95 5.00
N SER A 222 17.00 -3.97 6.29
CA SER A 222 16.87 -5.18 7.10
C SER A 222 15.48 -5.83 7.09
N ASP A 223 14.43 -5.13 6.63
CA ASP A 223 13.04 -5.50 6.94
C ASP A 223 12.28 -6.19 5.79
N PHE A 224 12.95 -6.75 4.78
CA PHE A 224 12.22 -7.33 3.63
C PHE A 224 11.83 -8.81 3.79
N GLY A 225 12.07 -9.44 4.95
CA GLY A 225 11.51 -10.77 5.29
C GLY A 225 11.94 -11.94 4.40
N GLN A 226 12.85 -11.74 3.45
CA GLN A 226 13.42 -12.76 2.56
C GLN A 226 14.94 -12.60 2.39
N SER A 227 15.60 -11.90 3.30
CA SER A 227 17.05 -11.92 3.34
C SER A 227 17.51 -13.29 3.86
N GLU A 228 18.52 -13.88 3.22
CA GLU A 228 19.25 -15.02 3.77
C GLU A 228 20.09 -14.62 4.97
N ILE A 229 20.23 -13.32 5.25
CA ILE A 229 20.94 -12.77 6.40
C ILE A 229 19.93 -12.63 7.54
N GLU A 230 20.13 -13.38 8.60
CA GLU A 230 19.38 -13.29 9.85
C GLU A 230 19.99 -12.25 10.79
N ASP A 231 19.30 -11.91 11.88
CA ASP A 231 19.79 -10.94 12.85
C ASP A 231 21.18 -11.32 13.39
N GLU A 232 21.48 -12.61 13.54
CA GLU A 232 22.74 -13.11 14.06
C GLU A 232 23.49 -13.93 13.00
N THR A 233 23.83 -13.27 11.86
CA THR A 233 24.56 -13.92 10.77
C THR A 233 26.06 -13.59 10.82
N ILE A 234 26.87 -14.58 10.50
CA ILE A 234 28.31 -14.50 10.36
C ILE A 234 28.68 -14.73 8.90
N LEU A 235 29.44 -13.82 8.30
CA LEU A 235 30.00 -13.99 6.97
C LEU A 235 31.46 -14.38 7.07
N VAL A 236 31.86 -15.43 6.34
CA VAL A 236 33.25 -15.90 6.25
C VAL A 236 33.65 -16.06 4.78
N PRO A 237 34.96 -16.04 4.43
CA PRO A 237 35.40 -16.30 3.07
C PRO A 237 34.90 -17.65 2.57
N PHE A 238 34.45 -17.70 1.32
CA PHE A 238 33.92 -18.90 0.70
C PHE A 238 34.90 -20.06 0.72
N SER A 239 36.17 -19.78 0.47
CA SER A 239 37.25 -20.78 0.49
C SER A 239 37.36 -21.51 1.83
N VAL A 240 37.10 -20.80 2.94
CA VAL A 240 37.13 -21.34 4.30
C VAL A 240 35.85 -22.13 4.60
N ALA A 241 34.69 -21.56 4.27
CA ALA A 241 33.40 -22.23 4.46
C ALA A 241 33.32 -23.58 3.71
N ARG A 242 33.83 -23.64 2.49
CA ARG A 242 33.89 -24.85 1.69
C ARG A 242 34.70 -25.97 2.39
N TYR A 243 35.72 -25.62 3.16
CA TYR A 243 36.52 -26.59 3.90
C TYR A 243 35.66 -27.33 4.96
N PHE A 244 34.78 -26.65 5.63
CA PHE A 244 33.88 -27.24 6.62
C PHE A 244 32.80 -28.13 6.01
N THR A 245 32.24 -27.72 4.87
CA THR A 245 31.16 -28.48 4.23
C THR A 245 31.68 -29.74 3.53
N GLY A 246 32.98 -29.81 3.22
CA GLY A 246 33.60 -30.93 2.53
C GLY A 246 33.04 -31.23 1.13
N THR A 247 32.23 -30.33 0.59
CA THR A 247 31.56 -30.47 -0.70
C THR A 247 31.78 -29.23 -1.56
N GLU A 248 31.71 -29.40 -2.89
CA GLU A 248 31.71 -28.26 -3.82
C GLU A 248 30.31 -27.65 -4.01
N ARG A 249 29.37 -28.11 -3.25
CA ARG A 249 27.98 -27.67 -3.32
C ARG A 249 27.85 -26.23 -2.86
N VAL A 250 27.13 -25.45 -3.66
CA VAL A 250 26.71 -24.08 -3.38
C VAL A 250 25.21 -24.08 -3.19
N ASN A 251 24.71 -23.35 -2.20
CA ASN A 251 23.28 -23.21 -1.94
C ASN A 251 22.64 -22.28 -2.96
N GLN A 252 23.28 -21.14 -3.20
CA GLN A 252 22.80 -20.08 -4.08
C GLN A 252 23.99 -19.43 -4.79
N LEU A 253 23.74 -18.93 -6.01
CA LEU A 253 24.66 -18.07 -6.74
C LEU A 253 24.02 -16.70 -6.90
N TYR A 254 24.74 -15.67 -6.51
CA TYR A 254 24.32 -14.30 -6.69
C TYR A 254 25.10 -13.62 -7.81
N PHE A 255 24.40 -12.91 -8.67
CA PHE A 255 24.97 -12.15 -9.78
C PHE A 255 24.44 -10.72 -9.75
N SER A 256 25.31 -9.74 -9.86
CA SER A 256 24.93 -8.33 -10.00
C SER A 256 25.14 -7.89 -11.44
N MET A 257 24.10 -7.37 -12.07
CA MET A 257 24.14 -6.89 -13.45
C MET A 257 24.58 -5.43 -13.49
N ARG A 258 25.28 -5.05 -14.56
CA ARG A 258 25.71 -3.66 -14.79
C ARG A 258 24.53 -2.73 -15.01
N ASN A 259 23.45 -3.22 -15.63
CA ASN A 259 22.27 -2.45 -15.97
C ASN A 259 21.02 -3.16 -15.45
N MET A 260 20.24 -2.42 -14.64
CA MET A 260 18.98 -2.91 -14.08
C MET A 260 17.96 -3.35 -15.14
N ALA A 261 17.91 -2.68 -16.28
CA ALA A 261 16.96 -3.00 -17.34
C ALA A 261 17.21 -4.39 -17.97
N GLU A 262 18.43 -4.93 -17.83
CA GLU A 262 18.82 -6.23 -18.40
C GLU A 262 18.60 -7.39 -17.42
N VAL A 263 18.29 -7.12 -16.15
CA VAL A 263 18.13 -8.14 -15.09
C VAL A 263 17.13 -9.23 -15.47
N PRO A 264 15.90 -8.94 -15.96
CA PRO A 264 14.92 -9.98 -16.26
C PRO A 264 15.35 -10.93 -17.39
N ASP A 265 16.06 -10.40 -18.40
CA ASP A 265 16.55 -11.22 -19.52
C ASP A 265 17.82 -11.97 -19.13
N SER A 266 18.72 -11.34 -18.35
CA SER A 266 19.90 -11.99 -17.79
C SER A 266 19.54 -13.14 -16.86
N ALA A 267 18.49 -13.02 -16.05
CA ALA A 267 18.01 -14.09 -15.18
C ALA A 267 17.62 -15.34 -15.96
N LYS A 268 16.91 -15.18 -17.08
CA LYS A 268 16.56 -16.30 -17.98
C LYS A 268 17.79 -16.93 -18.63
N GLU A 269 18.74 -16.09 -19.05
CA GLU A 269 19.96 -16.52 -19.69
C GLU A 269 20.88 -17.27 -18.73
N ILE A 270 21.01 -16.80 -17.46
CA ILE A 270 21.75 -17.49 -16.39
C ILE A 270 21.19 -18.90 -16.20
N VAL A 271 19.88 -19.05 -16.07
CA VAL A 271 19.24 -20.37 -15.96
C VAL A 271 19.54 -21.23 -17.18
N ARG A 272 19.54 -20.66 -18.38
CA ARG A 272 19.85 -21.38 -19.62
C ARG A 272 21.29 -21.87 -19.64
N ILE A 273 22.23 -21.01 -19.28
CA ILE A 273 23.66 -21.35 -19.26
C ILE A 273 23.91 -22.48 -18.27
N VAL A 274 23.45 -22.36 -17.02
CA VAL A 274 23.65 -23.36 -15.98
C VAL A 274 23.04 -24.70 -16.39
N LYS A 275 21.82 -24.70 -16.97
CA LYS A 275 21.20 -25.93 -17.47
C LYS A 275 22.01 -26.68 -18.51
N THR A 276 22.92 -26.04 -19.24
CA THR A 276 23.75 -26.74 -20.19
C THR A 276 24.78 -27.66 -19.54
N HIS A 277 25.18 -27.38 -18.31
CA HIS A 277 26.16 -28.16 -17.55
C HIS A 277 25.51 -29.24 -16.66
N HIS A 278 24.23 -29.20 -16.52
CA HIS A 278 23.46 -30.05 -15.62
C HIS A 278 22.50 -30.98 -16.36
N ARG A 279 21.85 -31.87 -15.62
CA ARG A 279 20.88 -32.81 -16.19
C ARG A 279 19.65 -32.09 -16.70
N ALA A 280 19.07 -32.57 -17.78
CA ALA A 280 17.86 -31.99 -18.38
C ALA A 280 16.65 -31.97 -17.43
N THR A 281 16.63 -32.86 -16.41
CA THR A 281 15.57 -32.97 -15.41
C THR A 281 15.76 -32.02 -14.24
N SER A 282 16.93 -31.39 -14.10
CA SER A 282 17.20 -30.46 -13.01
C SER A 282 16.52 -29.11 -13.25
N VAL A 283 15.93 -28.56 -12.19
CA VAL A 283 15.22 -27.30 -12.23
C VAL A 283 16.00 -26.27 -11.43
N TYR A 284 16.41 -25.23 -12.12
CA TYR A 284 17.04 -24.05 -11.52
C TYR A 284 16.08 -22.89 -11.62
N LYS A 285 16.00 -22.09 -10.58
CA LYS A 285 15.13 -20.93 -10.49
C LYS A 285 15.99 -19.70 -10.26
N ALA A 286 15.89 -18.75 -11.17
CA ALA A 286 16.44 -17.43 -10.95
C ALA A 286 15.35 -16.55 -10.35
N GLN A 287 15.66 -15.92 -9.23
CA GLN A 287 14.80 -14.94 -8.59
C GLN A 287 15.46 -13.57 -8.73
N THR A 288 14.65 -12.58 -9.03
CA THR A 288 15.11 -11.20 -9.05
C THR A 288 14.33 -10.42 -8.00
N LEU A 289 14.94 -9.39 -7.44
CA LEU A 289 14.20 -8.50 -6.54
C LEU A 289 13.00 -7.86 -7.26
N GLY A 290 13.10 -7.66 -8.58
CA GLY A 290 11.99 -7.21 -9.42
C GLY A 290 10.78 -8.16 -9.38
N ASP A 291 11.00 -9.48 -9.40
CA ASP A 291 9.91 -10.47 -9.33
C ASP A 291 9.22 -10.46 -7.96
N LEU A 292 10.00 -10.33 -6.89
CA LEU A 292 9.46 -10.20 -5.53
C LEU A 292 8.60 -8.96 -5.40
N LEU A 293 9.05 -7.85 -5.98
CA LEU A 293 8.35 -6.57 -5.94
C LEU A 293 7.09 -6.56 -6.79
N THR A 294 7.10 -7.21 -7.96
CA THR A 294 5.88 -7.38 -8.76
C THR A 294 4.86 -8.21 -8.00
N THR A 295 5.28 -9.29 -7.37
CA THR A 295 4.40 -10.12 -6.51
C THR A 295 3.85 -9.32 -5.31
N ALA A 296 4.69 -8.55 -4.63
CA ALA A 296 4.25 -7.68 -3.53
C ALA A 296 3.27 -6.61 -4.00
N ALA A 297 3.52 -6.01 -5.18
CA ALA A 297 2.61 -5.04 -5.78
C ALA A 297 1.26 -5.67 -6.16
N GLU A 298 1.25 -6.87 -6.73
CA GLU A 298 0.02 -7.62 -7.05
C GLU A 298 -0.80 -7.93 -5.79
N ILE A 299 -0.14 -8.35 -4.70
CA ILE A 299 -0.79 -8.58 -3.41
C ILE A 299 -1.38 -7.26 -2.86
N ALA A 300 -0.62 -6.17 -2.92
CA ALA A 300 -1.09 -4.86 -2.46
C ALA A 300 -2.28 -4.35 -3.29
N ASP A 301 -2.26 -4.57 -4.61
CA ASP A 301 -3.38 -4.22 -5.49
C ASP A 301 -4.61 -5.08 -5.18
N ALA A 302 -4.46 -6.38 -4.96
CA ALA A 302 -5.55 -7.27 -4.56
C ALA A 302 -6.18 -6.85 -3.21
N LEU A 303 -5.35 -6.54 -2.21
CA LEU A 303 -5.81 -6.01 -0.92
C LEU A 303 -6.52 -4.67 -1.08
N THR A 304 -6.01 -3.78 -1.93
CA THR A 304 -6.64 -2.49 -2.22
C THR A 304 -8.04 -2.68 -2.82
N VAL A 305 -8.22 -3.62 -3.75
CA VAL A 305 -9.54 -3.96 -4.32
C VAL A 305 -10.51 -4.41 -3.23
N VAL A 306 -10.08 -5.30 -2.33
CA VAL A 306 -10.93 -5.76 -1.21
C VAL A 306 -11.32 -4.60 -0.30
N LEU A 307 -10.37 -3.73 0.05
CA LEU A 307 -10.63 -2.56 0.89
C LEU A 307 -11.59 -1.56 0.21
N VAL A 308 -11.45 -1.34 -1.10
CA VAL A 308 -12.38 -0.51 -1.89
C VAL A 308 -13.78 -1.09 -1.87
N LEU A 309 -13.94 -2.40 -2.01
CA LEU A 309 -15.25 -3.05 -1.89
C LEU A 309 -15.88 -2.82 -0.51
N VAL A 310 -15.11 -2.97 0.56
CA VAL A 310 -15.57 -2.68 1.93
C VAL A 310 -15.98 -1.21 2.08
N ALA A 311 -15.20 -0.28 1.55
CA ALA A 311 -15.52 1.15 1.57
C ALA A 311 -16.81 1.45 0.77
N CYS A 312 -17.00 0.82 -0.39
CA CYS A 312 -18.24 0.94 -1.18
C CYS A 312 -19.47 0.43 -0.41
N VAL A 313 -19.37 -0.72 0.27
CA VAL A 313 -20.46 -1.25 1.11
C VAL A 313 -20.76 -0.30 2.26
N THR A 314 -19.75 0.22 2.94
CA THR A 314 -19.92 1.19 4.04
C THR A 314 -20.59 2.48 3.56
N LEU A 315 -20.16 3.00 2.41
CA LEU A 315 -20.80 4.15 1.77
C LEU A 315 -22.27 3.88 1.39
N ALA A 316 -22.56 2.67 0.86
CA ALA A 316 -23.92 2.28 0.51
C ALA A 316 -24.82 2.24 1.77
N VAL A 317 -24.31 1.70 2.88
CA VAL A 317 -25.04 1.71 4.17
C VAL A 317 -25.30 3.14 4.64
N GLY A 318 -24.30 4.03 4.56
CA GLY A 318 -24.47 5.46 4.83
C GLY A 318 -25.52 6.11 3.91
N GLY A 319 -25.52 5.76 2.62
CA GLY A 319 -26.50 6.20 1.62
C GLY A 319 -27.93 5.75 1.94
N VAL A 320 -28.13 4.49 2.34
CA VAL A 320 -29.44 3.99 2.80
C VAL A 320 -29.92 4.79 4.03
N GLY A 321 -29.01 5.16 4.92
CA GLY A 321 -29.31 6.05 6.03
C GLY A 321 -29.82 7.42 5.56
N ILE A 322 -29.15 8.07 4.57
CA ILE A 322 -29.62 9.32 3.97
C ILE A 322 -31.01 9.14 3.38
N MET A 323 -31.26 8.09 2.62
CA MET A 323 -32.57 7.79 2.04
C MET A 323 -33.66 7.69 3.11
N ASN A 324 -33.39 6.99 4.22
CA ASN A 324 -34.36 6.83 5.31
C ASN A 324 -34.70 8.16 6.01
N ILE A 325 -33.69 9.01 6.23
CA ILE A 325 -33.95 10.36 6.82
C ILE A 325 -34.74 11.21 5.85
N MET A 326 -34.36 11.22 4.58
CA MET A 326 -35.06 11.99 3.56
C MET A 326 -36.52 11.56 3.41
N LEU A 327 -36.81 10.24 3.46
CA LEU A 327 -38.19 9.73 3.46
C LEU A 327 -38.96 10.17 4.69
N ALA A 328 -38.35 10.21 5.87
CA ALA A 328 -38.95 10.72 7.08
C ALA A 328 -39.21 12.23 6.99
N ASN A 329 -38.27 13.01 6.45
CA ASN A 329 -38.40 14.45 6.20
C ASN A 329 -39.54 14.76 5.22
N VAL A 330 -39.65 14.00 4.14
CA VAL A 330 -40.78 14.12 3.19
C VAL A 330 -42.11 13.89 3.89
N ARG A 331 -42.22 12.83 4.72
CA ARG A 331 -43.44 12.54 5.48
C ARG A 331 -43.79 13.67 6.48
N ALA A 332 -42.81 14.22 7.18
CA ALA A 332 -43.01 15.31 8.12
C ALA A 332 -43.45 16.62 7.46
N ARG A 333 -43.18 16.79 6.15
CA ARG A 333 -43.46 18.00 5.38
C ARG A 333 -44.51 17.81 4.29
N ILE A 334 -45.34 16.76 4.38
CA ILE A 334 -46.37 16.44 3.36
C ILE A 334 -47.26 17.64 3.06
N ARG A 335 -47.79 18.29 4.09
CA ARG A 335 -48.66 19.45 3.96
C ARG A 335 -47.98 20.65 3.32
N GLU A 336 -46.72 20.91 3.65
CA GLU A 336 -45.91 21.98 3.07
C GLU A 336 -45.70 21.76 1.56
N ILE A 337 -45.36 20.50 1.17
CA ILE A 337 -45.22 20.11 -0.22
C ILE A 337 -46.54 20.27 -0.98
N GLY A 338 -47.65 19.87 -0.34
CA GLY A 338 -49.01 20.04 -0.91
C GLY A 338 -49.33 21.50 -1.18
N ILE A 339 -49.09 22.41 -0.24
CA ILE A 339 -49.31 23.84 -0.40
C ILE A 339 -48.46 24.41 -1.53
N ARG A 340 -47.17 24.07 -1.60
CA ARG A 340 -46.30 24.53 -2.71
C ARG A 340 -46.78 24.07 -4.08
N LYS A 341 -47.23 22.83 -4.21
CA LYS A 341 -47.79 22.30 -5.44
C LYS A 341 -49.12 22.95 -5.81
N ALA A 342 -49.99 23.22 -4.83
CA ALA A 342 -51.22 23.94 -5.02
C ALA A 342 -50.99 25.40 -5.52
N MET A 343 -49.87 26.01 -5.09
CA MET A 343 -49.40 27.32 -5.57
C MET A 343 -48.70 27.30 -6.93
N GLY A 344 -48.54 26.10 -7.56
CA GLY A 344 -48.00 25.96 -8.91
C GLY A 344 -46.54 25.50 -8.98
N ALA A 345 -45.92 24.99 -7.89
CA ALA A 345 -44.60 24.43 -7.96
C ALA A 345 -44.54 23.19 -8.86
N THR A 346 -43.57 23.16 -9.76
CA THR A 346 -43.39 22.08 -10.72
C THR A 346 -42.75 20.84 -10.11
N TYR A 347 -42.95 19.66 -10.70
CA TYR A 347 -42.33 18.42 -10.31
C TYR A 347 -40.79 18.56 -10.21
N ARG A 348 -40.17 19.28 -11.18
CA ARG A 348 -38.73 19.47 -11.24
C ARG A 348 -38.22 20.32 -10.07
N GLU A 349 -38.92 21.34 -9.65
CA GLU A 349 -38.54 22.23 -8.53
C GLU A 349 -38.55 21.46 -7.22
N ILE A 350 -39.61 20.71 -6.94
CA ILE A 350 -39.71 19.90 -5.73
C ILE A 350 -38.61 18.81 -5.72
N LYS A 351 -38.41 18.09 -6.85
CA LYS A 351 -37.37 17.08 -6.97
C LYS A 351 -35.99 17.67 -6.73
N LEU A 352 -35.69 18.81 -7.36
CA LEU A 352 -34.38 19.46 -7.26
C LEU A 352 -34.12 19.92 -5.82
N GLN A 353 -35.14 20.48 -5.14
CA GLN A 353 -35.05 20.92 -3.74
C GLN A 353 -34.63 19.78 -2.81
N PHE A 354 -35.34 18.63 -2.86
CA PHE A 354 -35.03 17.50 -2.00
C PHE A 354 -33.71 16.81 -2.40
N LEU A 355 -33.37 16.78 -3.68
CA LEU A 355 -32.10 16.25 -4.14
C LEU A 355 -30.92 17.11 -3.64
N THR A 356 -31.05 18.44 -3.70
CA THR A 356 -30.03 19.35 -3.17
C THR A 356 -29.86 19.18 -1.66
N GLU A 357 -30.97 18.99 -0.91
CA GLU A 357 -30.92 18.70 0.53
C GLU A 357 -30.13 17.40 0.81
N ALA A 358 -30.37 16.33 0.04
CA ALA A 358 -29.62 15.08 0.16
C ALA A 358 -28.14 15.24 -0.15
N ILE A 359 -27.78 16.01 -1.18
CA ILE A 359 -26.38 16.31 -1.56
C ILE A 359 -25.69 17.10 -0.44
N ILE A 360 -26.36 18.09 0.15
CA ILE A 360 -25.80 18.87 1.27
C ILE A 360 -25.51 17.97 2.47
N ILE A 361 -26.44 17.05 2.79
CA ILE A 361 -26.27 16.09 3.90
C ILE A 361 -25.05 15.19 3.62
N SER A 362 -24.96 14.62 2.43
CA SER A 362 -23.87 13.74 2.07
C SER A 362 -22.53 14.47 2.01
N LEU A 363 -22.49 15.69 1.52
CA LEU A 363 -21.28 16.50 1.41
C LEU A 363 -20.78 16.95 2.79
N THR A 364 -21.67 17.34 3.72
CA THR A 364 -21.28 17.67 5.09
C THR A 364 -20.72 16.46 5.84
N GLY A 365 -21.33 15.28 5.69
CA GLY A 365 -20.79 14.01 6.18
C GLY A 365 -19.46 13.65 5.51
N GLY A 366 -19.37 13.88 4.19
CA GLY A 366 -18.15 13.69 3.40
C GLY A 366 -16.98 14.55 3.87
N ILE A 367 -17.22 15.84 4.12
CA ILE A 367 -16.19 16.77 4.63
C ILE A 367 -15.73 16.34 6.03
N ALA A 368 -16.66 16.03 6.94
CA ALA A 368 -16.32 15.55 8.27
C ALA A 368 -15.54 14.23 8.23
N GLY A 369 -15.94 13.30 7.36
CA GLY A 369 -15.23 12.03 7.14
C GLY A 369 -13.86 12.23 6.51
N THR A 370 -13.72 13.20 5.59
CA THR A 370 -12.43 13.58 5.01
C THR A 370 -11.48 14.10 6.09
N MET A 371 -11.95 14.96 6.98
CA MET A 371 -11.14 15.47 8.10
C MET A 371 -10.67 14.33 9.01
N LEU A 372 -11.58 13.43 9.41
CA LEU A 372 -11.23 12.27 10.23
C LEU A 372 -10.29 11.29 9.50
N GLY A 373 -10.55 11.01 8.24
CA GLY A 373 -9.71 10.14 7.42
C GLY A 373 -8.29 10.66 7.23
N LEU A 374 -8.10 11.98 7.21
CA LEU A 374 -6.77 12.61 7.13
C LEU A 374 -6.07 12.71 8.49
N MET A 375 -6.83 12.83 9.59
CA MET A 375 -6.23 12.88 10.94
C MET A 375 -5.46 11.59 11.29
N LEU A 376 -5.94 10.42 10.86
CA LEU A 376 -5.30 9.13 11.15
C LEU A 376 -3.89 9.02 10.52
N PRO A 377 -3.69 9.21 9.22
CA PRO A 377 -2.35 9.20 8.62
C PRO A 377 -1.44 10.29 9.20
N LEU A 378 -2.00 11.47 9.50
CA LEU A 378 -1.24 12.57 10.10
C LEU A 378 -0.76 12.24 11.52
N SER A 379 -1.59 11.57 12.33
CA SER A 379 -1.19 11.12 13.66
C SER A 379 -0.09 10.06 13.61
N ILE A 380 -0.16 9.11 12.68
CA ILE A 380 0.88 8.12 12.48
C ILE A 380 2.21 8.80 12.12
N HIS A 381 2.19 9.80 11.24
CA HIS A 381 3.39 10.57 10.87
C HIS A 381 4.03 11.31 12.06
N VAL A 382 3.24 11.74 13.05
CA VAL A 382 3.76 12.42 14.26
C VAL A 382 4.39 11.44 15.24
N PHE A 383 3.87 10.21 15.33
CA PHE A 383 4.32 9.20 16.29
C PHE A 383 5.34 8.20 15.71
N THR A 384 5.52 8.17 14.39
CA THR A 384 6.44 7.27 13.70
C THR A 384 7.18 8.03 12.60
N ASP A 385 8.40 7.63 12.30
CA ASP A 385 9.21 8.23 11.21
C ASP A 385 8.68 7.88 9.80
N TYR A 386 7.57 7.14 9.71
CA TYR A 386 6.95 6.78 8.44
C TYR A 386 6.21 7.97 7.83
N LYS A 387 6.71 8.44 6.68
CA LYS A 387 6.08 9.50 5.89
C LYS A 387 4.96 8.91 5.03
N LEU A 388 3.72 9.00 5.51
CA LEU A 388 2.57 8.67 4.68
C LEU A 388 2.32 9.84 3.70
N PRO A 389 2.45 9.66 2.38
CA PRO A 389 2.26 10.75 1.44
C PRO A 389 0.81 11.21 1.45
N PHE A 390 0.62 12.50 1.66
CA PHE A 390 -0.68 13.15 1.50
C PHE A 390 -0.99 13.33 0.02
N SER A 391 -2.13 12.81 -0.43
CA SER A 391 -2.59 12.96 -1.81
C SER A 391 -3.87 13.78 -1.89
N TRP A 392 -3.85 14.90 -2.61
CA TRP A 392 -5.04 15.67 -2.93
C TRP A 392 -6.08 14.85 -3.73
N TRP A 393 -5.63 13.83 -4.47
CA TRP A 393 -6.51 12.93 -5.21
C TRP A 393 -7.41 12.11 -4.30
N SER A 394 -6.93 11.67 -3.13
CA SER A 394 -7.74 10.93 -2.18
C SER A 394 -8.93 11.77 -1.67
N VAL A 395 -8.71 13.04 -1.40
CA VAL A 395 -9.76 13.99 -0.99
C VAL A 395 -10.80 14.17 -2.10
N THR A 396 -10.34 14.38 -3.34
CA THR A 396 -11.22 14.58 -4.50
C THR A 396 -12.08 13.34 -4.76
N ILE A 397 -11.49 12.14 -4.71
CA ILE A 397 -12.20 10.86 -4.89
C ILE A 397 -13.24 10.69 -3.78
N ALA A 398 -12.88 10.92 -2.52
CA ALA A 398 -13.78 10.76 -1.38
C ALA A 398 -14.99 11.72 -1.44
N LEU A 399 -14.77 12.99 -1.74
CA LEU A 399 -15.85 13.98 -1.87
C LEU A 399 -16.74 13.70 -3.09
N THR A 400 -16.17 13.25 -4.21
CA THR A 400 -16.93 12.84 -5.39
C THR A 400 -17.79 11.62 -5.07
N ALA A 401 -17.23 10.60 -4.41
CA ALA A 401 -17.98 9.42 -3.98
C ALA A 401 -19.12 9.78 -3.02
N ALA A 402 -18.86 10.65 -2.03
CA ALA A 402 -19.89 11.14 -1.10
C ALA A 402 -21.04 11.87 -1.84
N THR A 403 -20.67 12.71 -2.82
CA THR A 403 -21.66 13.43 -3.64
C THR A 403 -22.51 12.47 -4.48
N LEU A 404 -21.87 11.48 -5.12
CA LEU A 404 -22.56 10.44 -5.89
C LEU A 404 -23.56 9.65 -5.03
N VAL A 405 -23.15 9.26 -3.82
CA VAL A 405 -24.04 8.59 -2.86
C VAL A 405 -25.24 9.47 -2.50
N GLY A 406 -25.02 10.76 -2.24
CA GLY A 406 -26.10 11.72 -1.99
C GLY A 406 -27.09 11.81 -3.17
N VAL A 407 -26.60 11.83 -4.39
CA VAL A 407 -27.44 11.86 -5.60
C VAL A 407 -28.21 10.55 -5.78
N ILE A 408 -27.53 9.41 -5.70
CA ILE A 408 -28.16 8.09 -5.93
C ILE A 408 -29.27 7.84 -4.88
N PHE A 409 -28.93 7.93 -3.61
CA PHE A 409 -29.87 7.62 -2.53
C PHE A 409 -30.88 8.76 -2.25
N GLY A 410 -30.55 10.00 -2.60
CA GLY A 410 -31.47 11.14 -2.53
C GLY A 410 -32.52 11.16 -3.64
N THR A 411 -32.25 10.49 -4.78
CA THR A 411 -33.19 10.51 -5.93
C THR A 411 -34.52 9.85 -5.60
N VAL A 412 -34.55 8.74 -4.87
CA VAL A 412 -35.79 8.02 -4.49
C VAL A 412 -36.72 8.88 -3.64
N PRO A 413 -36.27 9.44 -2.48
CA PRO A 413 -37.15 10.32 -1.69
C PRO A 413 -37.53 11.61 -2.40
N ALA A 414 -36.63 12.22 -3.17
CA ALA A 414 -36.93 13.42 -3.97
C ALA A 414 -38.01 13.16 -5.02
N THR A 415 -37.96 12.02 -5.68
CA THR A 415 -38.99 11.62 -6.64
C THR A 415 -40.34 11.38 -5.97
N ARG A 416 -40.36 10.71 -4.82
CA ARG A 416 -41.60 10.50 -4.05
C ARG A 416 -42.23 11.82 -3.60
N ALA A 417 -41.43 12.77 -3.11
CA ALA A 417 -41.93 14.11 -2.75
C ALA A 417 -42.50 14.84 -3.95
N ALA A 418 -41.82 14.74 -5.12
CA ALA A 418 -42.27 15.40 -6.34
C ALA A 418 -43.51 14.77 -6.98
N GLN A 419 -43.79 13.49 -6.76
CA GLN A 419 -44.99 12.79 -7.26
C GLN A 419 -46.25 12.94 -6.40
N MET A 420 -46.14 13.51 -5.20
CA MET A 420 -47.25 13.62 -4.25
C MET A 420 -48.42 14.44 -4.82
N ASP A 421 -49.65 13.95 -4.63
CA ASP A 421 -50.87 14.67 -5.07
C ASP A 421 -51.13 15.83 -4.08
N PRO A 422 -51.33 17.07 -4.58
CA PRO A 422 -51.60 18.22 -3.70
C PRO A 422 -52.92 18.08 -2.92
N VAL A 423 -53.93 17.40 -3.49
CA VAL A 423 -55.22 17.21 -2.79
C VAL A 423 -55.11 16.22 -1.63
N GLU A 424 -54.38 15.11 -1.87
CA GLU A 424 -54.11 14.13 -0.82
C GLU A 424 -53.19 14.69 0.27
N ALA A 425 -52.18 15.46 -0.13
CA ALA A 425 -51.21 16.06 0.78
C ALA A 425 -51.86 17.10 1.74
N LEU A 426 -52.89 17.81 1.29
CA LEU A 426 -53.64 18.77 2.13
C LEU A 426 -54.64 18.12 3.08
N LYS A 427 -55.08 16.89 2.80
CA LYS A 427 -55.97 16.10 3.66
C LYS A 427 -55.27 15.31 4.75
N TYR A 428 -53.93 15.27 4.70
CA TYR A 428 -53.14 14.55 5.68
C TYR A 428 -53.11 15.35 7.00
N GLU A 429 -53.72 14.78 8.06
CA GLU A 429 -53.66 15.29 9.43
C GLU A 429 -52.38 14.87 10.15
#